data_6c0f51da954f70b53ff04c328a7a0cee
#
_entry.id   6c0f51da954f70b53ff04c328a7a0cee
#
_cell.length_a   1.000
_cell.length_b   1.000
_cell.length_c   1.000
_cell.angle_alpha   90.00
_cell.angle_beta   90.00
_cell.angle_gamma   90.00
#
_symmetry.space_group_name_H-M   'P 1'
#
loop_
_entity.id
_entity.type
_entity.pdbx_description
1 polymer ?
#
loop_
_entity_poly.entity_id
_entity_poly.type
_entity_poly.pdbx_seq_one_letter_code
_entity_poly.pdbx_strand_id
1 'polypeptide(L)'
;MVRTPLVAVLAALMLASALYNPLAGTAARYSQEAALAAVAIYATLRSTSAVLAIARDADVGVSFPVEATFSPGQTLTPMTQTIERFADIMFVVALWSGLLAVLLGPTASVGALAAGLSILALAFLARRRRTAARPIRRALRSAIALGLLFALLLPLAYSLA
;
A
#
# COMPACT_ATOMS: atom_id res chain seq x y z
N MET A 1 4.20 5.08 -42.23
CA MET A 1 4.42 6.44 -41.67
C MET A 1 3.51 6.80 -40.46
N VAL A 2 2.51 6.02 -40.12
CA VAL A 2 1.51 6.32 -39.02
C VAL A 2 2.07 6.06 -37.60
N ARG A 3 3.18 5.33 -37.45
CA ARG A 3 3.69 4.91 -36.11
C ARG A 3 4.40 5.99 -35.31
N THR A 4 4.96 7.01 -35.96
CA THR A 4 5.72 8.07 -35.24
C THR A 4 4.85 9.04 -34.43
N PRO A 5 3.70 9.54 -34.93
CA PRO A 5 2.85 10.42 -34.14
C PRO A 5 2.22 9.68 -32.92
N LEU A 6 1.84 8.41 -33.09
CA LEU A 6 1.24 7.61 -32.02
C LEU A 6 2.22 7.36 -30.86
N VAL A 7 3.49 7.09 -31.16
CA VAL A 7 4.54 6.93 -30.14
C VAL A 7 4.81 8.26 -29.41
N ALA A 8 4.79 9.38 -30.12
CA ALA A 8 4.94 10.70 -29.51
C ALA A 8 3.76 11.05 -28.57
N VAL A 9 2.55 10.73 -28.99
CA VAL A 9 1.34 10.92 -28.17
C VAL A 9 1.40 10.06 -26.90
N LEU A 10 1.76 8.77 -27.01
CA LEU A 10 1.92 7.89 -25.87
C LEU A 10 2.99 8.39 -24.89
N ALA A 11 4.14 8.84 -25.40
CA ALA A 11 5.19 9.42 -24.57
C ALA A 11 4.71 10.70 -23.86
N ALA A 12 3.99 11.57 -24.57
CA ALA A 12 3.43 12.78 -24.00
C ALA A 12 2.37 12.48 -22.90
N LEU A 13 1.51 11.50 -23.14
CA LEU A 13 0.53 11.05 -22.13
C LEU A 13 1.22 10.49 -20.88
N MET A 14 2.28 9.69 -21.03
CA MET A 14 3.06 9.17 -19.90
C MET A 14 3.76 10.29 -19.13
N LEU A 15 4.32 11.28 -19.81
CA LEU A 15 4.95 12.44 -19.17
C LEU A 15 3.90 13.34 -18.49
N ALA A 16 2.74 13.53 -19.10
CA ALA A 16 1.64 14.26 -18.49
C ALA A 16 1.12 13.55 -17.22
N SER A 17 1.00 12.22 -17.25
CA SER A 17 0.61 11.42 -16.09
C SER A 17 1.64 11.46 -14.96
N ALA A 18 2.91 11.76 -15.24
CA ALA A 18 3.92 11.97 -14.20
C ALA A 18 3.69 13.25 -13.39
N LEU A 19 3.12 14.28 -14.04
CA LEU A 19 2.78 15.56 -13.39
C LEU A 19 1.41 15.51 -12.70
N TYR A 20 0.46 14.81 -13.30
CA TYR A 20 -0.90 14.68 -12.79
C TYR A 20 -1.44 13.28 -13.03
N ASN A 21 -1.44 12.45 -11.99
CA ASN A 21 -1.99 11.10 -12.04
C ASN A 21 -3.19 10.99 -11.09
N PRO A 22 -4.43 11.15 -11.59
CA PRO A 22 -5.62 11.09 -10.76
C PRO A 22 -5.82 9.72 -10.12
N LEU A 23 -5.42 8.63 -10.79
CA LEU A 23 -5.53 7.28 -10.27
C LEU A 23 -4.61 7.07 -9.05
N ALA A 24 -3.39 7.61 -9.09
CA ALA A 24 -2.49 7.54 -7.93
C ALA A 24 -3.02 8.36 -6.76
N GLY A 25 -3.66 9.52 -7.03
CA GLY A 25 -4.30 10.34 -6.02
C GLY A 25 -5.48 9.65 -5.32
N THR A 26 -6.36 9.01 -6.08
CA THR A 26 -7.50 8.25 -5.51
C THR A 26 -7.00 7.04 -4.72
N ALA A 27 -6.05 6.28 -5.24
CA ALA A 27 -5.47 5.14 -4.56
C ALA A 27 -4.75 5.54 -3.25
N ALA A 28 -4.02 6.66 -3.23
CA ALA A 28 -3.39 7.18 -2.02
C ALA A 28 -4.41 7.59 -0.96
N ARG A 29 -5.51 8.27 -1.35
CA ARG A 29 -6.61 8.61 -0.43
C ARG A 29 -7.27 7.38 0.16
N TYR A 30 -7.60 6.39 -0.66
CA TYR A 30 -8.15 5.12 -0.18
C TYR A 30 -7.22 4.43 0.82
N SER A 31 -5.92 4.36 0.52
CA SER A 31 -4.93 3.78 1.44
C SER A 31 -4.84 4.58 2.75
N GLN A 32 -4.98 5.90 2.70
CA GLN A 32 -5.01 6.76 3.88
C GLN A 32 -6.26 6.52 4.74
N GLU A 33 -7.43 6.41 4.13
CA GLU A 33 -8.68 6.10 4.82
C GLU A 33 -8.63 4.72 5.47
N ALA A 34 -8.10 3.71 4.76
CA ALA A 34 -7.88 2.38 5.30
C ALA A 34 -6.91 2.38 6.49
N ALA A 35 -5.83 3.17 6.41
CA ALA A 35 -4.88 3.32 7.51
C ALA A 35 -5.54 3.95 8.74
N LEU A 36 -6.32 5.02 8.57
CA LEU A 36 -7.04 5.69 9.66
C LEU A 36 -8.07 4.76 10.31
N ALA A 37 -8.84 4.03 9.50
CA ALA A 37 -9.79 3.04 10.00
C ALA A 37 -9.09 1.94 10.81
N ALA A 38 -7.98 1.40 10.31
CA ALA A 38 -7.21 0.37 11.00
C ALA A 38 -6.60 0.89 12.32
N VAL A 39 -6.12 2.14 12.36
CA VAL A 39 -5.64 2.79 13.60
C VAL A 39 -6.77 2.94 14.62
N ALA A 40 -7.97 3.35 14.18
CA ALA A 40 -9.12 3.49 15.08
C ALA A 40 -9.53 2.14 15.68
N ILE A 41 -9.58 1.09 14.85
CA ILE A 41 -9.88 -0.27 15.32
C ILE A 41 -8.78 -0.75 16.29
N TYR A 42 -7.51 -0.55 15.95
CA TYR A 42 -6.39 -0.88 16.82
C TYR A 42 -6.50 -0.21 18.20
N ALA A 43 -6.76 1.10 18.23
CA ALA A 43 -6.89 1.85 19.46
C ALA A 43 -8.07 1.34 20.32
N THR A 44 -9.21 1.02 19.68
CA THR A 44 -10.37 0.46 20.35
C THR A 44 -10.06 -0.91 20.96
N LEU A 45 -9.42 -1.80 20.19
CA LEU A 45 -9.03 -3.13 20.67
C LEU A 45 -8.03 -3.04 21.84
N ARG A 46 -7.05 -2.15 21.76
CA ARG A 46 -6.08 -1.91 22.85
C ARG A 46 -6.73 -1.35 24.10
N SER A 47 -7.66 -0.41 23.96
CA SER A 47 -8.42 0.12 25.09
C SER A 47 -9.26 -0.99 25.74
N THR A 48 -9.92 -1.81 24.95
CA THR A 48 -10.72 -2.94 25.44
C THR A 48 -9.84 -3.97 26.16
N SER A 49 -8.68 -4.33 25.61
CA SER A 49 -7.76 -5.26 26.27
C SER A 49 -7.23 -4.72 27.61
N ALA A 50 -6.96 -3.41 27.68
CA ALA A 50 -6.53 -2.76 28.91
C ALA A 50 -7.61 -2.80 29.99
N VAL A 51 -8.88 -2.52 29.65
CA VAL A 51 -10.02 -2.62 30.59
C VAL A 51 -10.20 -4.06 31.08
N LEU A 52 -10.10 -5.05 30.18
CA LEU A 52 -10.19 -6.46 30.56
C LEU A 52 -9.04 -6.89 31.47
N ALA A 53 -7.82 -6.39 31.24
CA ALA A 53 -6.68 -6.65 32.12
C ALA A 53 -6.91 -6.09 33.52
N ILE A 54 -7.39 -4.85 33.64
CA ILE A 54 -7.74 -4.23 34.92
C ILE A 54 -8.83 -5.02 35.63
N ALA A 55 -9.88 -5.44 34.93
CA ALA A 55 -10.97 -6.24 35.51
C ALA A 55 -10.46 -7.58 36.03
N ARG A 56 -9.54 -8.23 35.29
CA ARG A 56 -8.91 -9.47 35.73
C ARG A 56 -8.05 -9.29 36.98
N ASP A 57 -7.27 -8.21 37.05
CA ASP A 57 -6.38 -7.94 38.18
C ASP A 57 -7.18 -7.50 39.44
N ALA A 58 -8.33 -6.85 39.27
CA ALA A 58 -9.25 -6.51 40.37
C ALA A 58 -9.89 -7.75 40.99
N ASP A 59 -10.17 -8.79 40.21
CA ASP A 59 -10.76 -10.04 40.67
C ASP A 59 -9.78 -10.87 41.57
N VAL A 60 -8.47 -10.70 41.37
CA VAL A 60 -7.43 -11.38 42.17
C VAL A 60 -7.29 -10.75 43.57
N GLY A 61 -7.78 -9.52 43.78
CA GLY A 61 -7.66 -8.79 45.05
C GLY A 61 -8.69 -9.16 46.11
N VAL A 62 -9.74 -9.92 45.80
CA VAL A 62 -10.81 -10.31 46.73
C VAL A 62 -10.70 -11.82 47.01
N SER A 63 -9.80 -12.18 47.91
CA SER A 63 -9.69 -13.55 48.43
C SER A 63 -10.88 -13.84 49.37
N PHE A 64 -12.00 -14.26 48.83
CA PHE A 64 -13.01 -14.94 49.63
C PHE A 64 -12.62 -16.42 49.73
N PRO A 65 -12.61 -16.99 50.95
CA PRO A 65 -12.35 -18.41 51.18
C PRO A 65 -13.61 -19.23 50.89
N VAL A 66 -14.02 -19.25 49.64
CA VAL A 66 -15.06 -20.17 49.16
C VAL A 66 -14.42 -20.99 48.04
N GLU A 67 -14.39 -22.30 48.24
CA GLU A 67 -14.02 -23.30 47.23
C GLU A 67 -14.98 -23.25 46.05
N ALA A 68 -14.90 -22.21 45.25
CA ALA A 68 -15.56 -22.16 43.95
C ALA A 68 -14.50 -22.40 42.89
N THR A 69 -14.50 -23.60 42.33
CA THR A 69 -13.70 -24.10 41.20
C THR A 69 -13.92 -23.32 39.90
N PHE A 70 -14.46 -22.12 39.96
CA PHE A 70 -14.70 -21.23 38.83
C PHE A 70 -13.95 -19.93 39.04
N SER A 71 -12.72 -19.84 38.52
CA SER A 71 -11.99 -18.57 38.48
C SER A 71 -12.40 -17.82 37.21
N PRO A 72 -13.27 -16.79 37.26
CA PRO A 72 -13.71 -16.03 36.12
C PRO A 72 -12.53 -15.40 35.38
N GLY A 73 -11.42 -15.09 36.03
CA GLY A 73 -10.21 -14.58 35.44
C GLY A 73 -9.53 -15.55 34.45
N GLN A 74 -9.69 -16.86 34.59
CA GLN A 74 -9.10 -17.85 33.66
C GLN A 74 -9.87 -17.92 32.33
N THR A 75 -11.18 -17.69 32.35
CA THR A 75 -12.01 -17.66 31.13
C THR A 75 -11.80 -16.38 30.30
N LEU A 76 -11.35 -15.29 30.91
CA LEU A 76 -11.07 -14.03 30.21
C LEU A 76 -9.72 -14.04 29.47
N THR A 77 -8.78 -14.90 29.89
CA THR A 77 -7.43 -14.96 29.28
C THR A 77 -7.45 -15.26 27.79
N PRO A 78 -8.16 -16.29 27.27
CA PRO A 78 -8.18 -16.55 25.82
C PRO A 78 -8.87 -15.44 25.03
N MET A 79 -9.87 -14.75 25.62
CA MET A 79 -10.52 -13.60 24.98
C MET A 79 -9.55 -12.43 24.83
N THR A 80 -8.82 -12.10 25.90
CA THR A 80 -7.80 -11.03 25.87
C THR A 80 -6.71 -11.32 24.84
N GLN A 81 -6.20 -12.55 24.80
CA GLN A 81 -5.20 -12.96 23.80
C GLN A 81 -5.73 -12.85 22.36
N THR A 82 -6.99 -13.16 22.14
CA THR A 82 -7.61 -13.03 20.82
C THR A 82 -7.71 -11.56 20.41
N ILE A 83 -8.15 -10.69 21.31
CA ILE A 83 -8.24 -9.24 21.09
C ILE A 83 -6.86 -8.66 20.79
N GLU A 84 -5.82 -9.06 21.51
CA GLU A 84 -4.45 -8.62 21.30
C GLU A 84 -3.92 -9.04 19.93
N ARG A 85 -4.17 -10.27 19.49
CA ARG A 85 -3.80 -10.73 18.16
C ARG A 85 -4.49 -9.94 17.04
N PHE A 86 -5.78 -9.63 17.20
CA PHE A 86 -6.50 -8.78 16.26
C PHE A 86 -5.94 -7.35 16.25
N ALA A 87 -5.59 -6.80 17.41
CA ALA A 87 -4.96 -5.50 17.52
C ALA A 87 -3.61 -5.48 16.75
N ASP A 88 -2.77 -6.50 16.91
CA ASP A 88 -1.50 -6.60 16.21
C ASP A 88 -1.67 -6.69 14.68
N ILE A 89 -2.68 -7.45 14.21
CA ILE A 89 -3.02 -7.50 12.77
C ILE A 89 -3.46 -6.11 12.29
N MET A 90 -4.33 -5.41 13.02
CA MET A 90 -4.78 -4.07 12.64
C MET A 90 -3.64 -3.06 12.65
N PHE A 91 -2.68 -3.19 13.56
CA PHE A 91 -1.47 -2.38 13.54
C PHE A 91 -0.65 -2.58 12.27
N VAL A 92 -0.43 -3.83 11.85
CA VAL A 92 0.28 -4.16 10.60
C VAL A 92 -0.47 -3.61 9.38
N VAL A 93 -1.80 -3.75 9.34
CA VAL A 93 -2.63 -3.20 8.26
C VAL A 93 -2.52 -1.67 8.22
N ALA A 94 -2.58 -1.00 9.36
CA ALA A 94 -2.43 0.45 9.46
C ALA A 94 -1.07 0.91 8.94
N LEU A 95 0.00 0.22 9.34
CA LEU A 95 1.37 0.54 8.93
C LEU A 95 1.57 0.38 7.43
N TRP A 96 1.14 -0.74 6.85
CA TRP A 96 1.24 -0.98 5.40
C TRP A 96 0.37 -0.01 4.59
N SER A 97 -0.87 0.22 5.01
CA SER A 97 -1.76 1.17 4.32
C SER A 97 -1.23 2.60 4.40
N GLY A 98 -0.69 3.01 5.56
CA GLY A 98 -0.06 4.31 5.73
C GLY A 98 1.20 4.48 4.87
N LEU A 99 2.05 3.45 4.81
CA LEU A 99 3.23 3.45 3.94
C LEU A 99 2.84 3.57 2.47
N LEU A 100 1.84 2.81 2.03
CA LEU A 100 1.33 2.88 0.67
C LEU A 100 0.72 4.26 0.35
N ALA A 101 -0.02 4.86 1.26
CA ALA A 101 -0.58 6.20 1.09
C ALA A 101 0.49 7.24 0.76
N VAL A 102 1.67 7.14 1.39
CA VAL A 102 2.80 8.04 1.15
C VAL A 102 3.56 7.70 -0.13
N LEU A 103 3.75 6.41 -0.43
CA LEU A 103 4.61 5.97 -1.54
C LEU A 103 3.91 5.91 -2.89
N LEU A 104 2.57 5.75 -2.94
CA LEU A 104 1.84 5.59 -4.21
C LEU A 104 2.01 6.79 -5.15
N GLY A 105 1.96 8.01 -4.64
CA GLY A 105 2.16 9.22 -5.45
C GLY A 105 3.55 9.29 -6.09
N PRO A 106 4.62 9.29 -5.29
CA PRO A 106 6.00 9.34 -5.81
C PRO A 106 6.35 8.17 -6.74
N THR A 107 5.96 6.94 -6.38
CA THR A 107 6.28 5.76 -7.22
C THR A 107 5.57 5.78 -8.57
N ALA A 108 4.30 6.22 -8.60
CA ALA A 108 3.55 6.37 -9.85
C ALA A 108 4.15 7.45 -10.75
N SER A 109 4.57 8.60 -10.20
CA SER A 109 5.19 9.68 -10.97
C SER A 109 6.56 9.28 -11.52
N VAL A 110 7.42 8.66 -10.70
CA VAL A 110 8.72 8.15 -11.14
C VAL A 110 8.55 7.06 -12.20
N GLY A 111 7.58 6.15 -12.03
CA GLY A 111 7.25 5.12 -13.01
C GLY A 111 6.82 5.71 -14.35
N ALA A 112 5.95 6.71 -14.34
CA ALA A 112 5.47 7.40 -15.52
C ALA A 112 6.59 8.16 -16.24
N LEU A 113 7.48 8.85 -15.50
CA LEU A 113 8.68 9.50 -16.06
C LEU A 113 9.62 8.48 -16.72
N ALA A 114 9.92 7.39 -16.03
CA ALA A 114 10.79 6.34 -16.55
C ALA A 114 10.24 5.72 -17.85
N ALA A 115 8.93 5.44 -17.88
CA ALA A 115 8.25 4.93 -19.08
C ALA A 115 8.29 5.95 -20.22
N GLY A 116 7.90 7.20 -19.97
CA GLY A 116 7.84 8.26 -20.97
C GLY A 116 9.21 8.54 -21.59
N LEU A 117 10.24 8.70 -20.77
CA LEU A 117 11.62 8.91 -21.24
C LEU A 117 12.16 7.71 -22.03
N SER A 118 11.84 6.48 -21.58
CA SER A 118 12.27 5.26 -22.30
C SER A 118 11.58 5.11 -23.64
N ILE A 119 10.31 5.49 -23.77
CA ILE A 119 9.58 5.52 -25.06
C ILE A 119 10.21 6.55 -25.99
N LEU A 120 10.52 7.76 -25.51
CA LEU A 120 11.18 8.80 -26.30
C LEU A 120 12.57 8.37 -26.75
N ALA A 121 13.36 7.75 -25.86
CA ALA A 121 14.68 7.25 -26.18
C ALA A 121 14.64 6.17 -27.30
N LEU A 122 13.70 5.23 -27.20
CA LEU A 122 13.51 4.21 -28.25
C LEU A 122 13.05 4.83 -29.57
N ALA A 123 12.15 5.80 -29.54
CA ALA A 123 11.69 6.52 -30.72
C ALA A 123 12.85 7.28 -31.40
N PHE A 124 13.67 7.97 -30.60
CA PHE A 124 14.84 8.69 -31.10
C PHE A 124 15.90 7.76 -31.73
N LEU A 125 16.21 6.65 -31.07
CA LEU A 125 17.12 5.62 -31.59
C LEU A 125 16.61 5.02 -32.89
N ALA A 126 15.31 4.74 -32.97
CA ALA A 126 14.69 4.22 -34.20
C ALA A 126 14.76 5.23 -35.36
N ARG A 127 14.54 6.53 -35.05
CA ARG A 127 14.58 7.60 -36.09
C ARG A 127 15.98 7.85 -36.63
N ARG A 128 16.99 7.75 -35.77
CA ARG A 128 18.41 7.94 -36.20
C ARG A 128 19.01 6.72 -36.91
N ARG A 129 18.22 5.65 -37.15
CA ARG A 129 18.70 4.38 -37.71
C ARG A 129 19.95 3.81 -37.00
N ARG A 130 20.24 4.26 -35.76
CA ARG A 130 21.34 3.71 -35.00
C ARG A 130 20.92 2.35 -34.44
N THR A 131 21.70 1.34 -34.77
CA THR A 131 21.58 0.02 -34.17
C THR A 131 22.08 0.11 -32.73
N ALA A 132 21.17 0.48 -31.82
CA ALA A 132 21.49 0.37 -30.40
C ALA A 132 21.81 -1.08 -30.09
N ALA A 133 22.86 -1.30 -29.29
CA ALA A 133 23.24 -2.62 -28.84
C ALA A 133 22.02 -3.33 -28.19
N ARG A 134 21.87 -4.62 -28.43
CA ARG A 134 20.76 -5.44 -27.91
C ARG A 134 20.46 -5.22 -26.41
N PRO A 135 21.48 -5.08 -25.52
CA PRO A 135 21.24 -4.83 -24.10
C PRO A 135 20.52 -3.51 -23.81
N ILE A 136 20.86 -2.42 -24.55
CA ILE A 136 20.22 -1.10 -24.36
C ILE A 136 18.72 -1.17 -24.72
N ARG A 137 18.37 -1.84 -25.83
CA ARG A 137 16.98 -2.02 -26.24
C ARG A 137 16.19 -2.87 -25.22
N ARG A 138 16.84 -3.85 -24.62
CA ARG A 138 16.22 -4.69 -23.58
C ARG A 138 15.99 -3.86 -22.31
N ALA A 139 16.99 -3.11 -21.84
CA ALA A 139 16.89 -2.23 -20.69
C ALA A 139 15.77 -1.18 -20.84
N LEU A 140 15.67 -0.54 -22.00
CA LEU A 140 14.60 0.44 -22.28
C LEU A 140 13.20 -0.21 -22.28
N ARG A 141 13.06 -1.42 -22.81
CA ARG A 141 11.78 -2.16 -22.78
C ARG A 141 11.39 -2.58 -21.36
N SER A 142 12.34 -3.04 -20.55
CA SER A 142 12.07 -3.37 -19.16
C SER A 142 11.70 -2.12 -18.33
N ALA A 143 12.35 -0.97 -18.60
CA ALA A 143 12.00 0.30 -17.97
C ALA A 143 10.58 0.76 -18.34
N ILE A 144 10.14 0.56 -19.58
CA ILE A 144 8.76 0.85 -20.00
C ILE A 144 7.78 -0.08 -19.25
N ALA A 145 8.06 -1.39 -19.20
CA ALA A 145 7.19 -2.36 -18.56
C ALA A 145 7.04 -2.07 -17.05
N LEU A 146 8.15 -1.83 -16.35
CA LEU A 146 8.15 -1.45 -14.94
C LEU A 146 7.47 -0.10 -14.71
N GLY A 147 7.74 0.88 -15.55
CA GLY A 147 7.13 2.20 -15.46
C GLY A 147 5.60 2.15 -15.64
N LEU A 148 5.10 1.35 -16.59
CA LEU A 148 3.67 1.14 -16.77
C LEU A 148 3.03 0.39 -15.58
N LEU A 149 3.74 -0.58 -15.02
CA LEU A 149 3.29 -1.31 -13.83
C LEU A 149 3.08 -0.35 -12.65
N PHE A 150 4.07 0.49 -12.36
CA PHE A 150 3.99 1.44 -11.25
C PHE A 150 3.05 2.63 -11.54
N ALA A 151 2.99 3.11 -12.78
CA ALA A 151 2.17 4.27 -13.13
C ALA A 151 0.67 3.95 -13.27
N LEU A 152 0.31 2.73 -13.71
CA LEU A 152 -1.06 2.36 -14.05
C LEU A 152 -1.56 1.16 -13.27
N LEU A 153 -0.87 0.01 -13.31
CA LEU A 153 -1.38 -1.23 -12.73
C LEU A 153 -1.50 -1.16 -11.22
N LEU A 154 -0.51 -0.59 -10.54
CA LEU A 154 -0.52 -0.53 -9.09
C LEU A 154 -1.61 0.43 -8.57
N PRO A 155 -1.76 1.69 -9.06
CA PRO A 155 -2.88 2.54 -8.67
C PRO A 155 -4.25 1.98 -9.07
N LEU A 156 -4.36 1.32 -10.23
CA LEU A 156 -5.62 0.73 -10.70
C LEU A 156 -6.04 -0.44 -9.79
N ALA A 157 -5.12 -1.30 -9.38
CA ALA A 157 -5.41 -2.40 -8.46
C ALA A 157 -5.98 -1.89 -7.14
N TYR A 158 -5.46 -0.77 -6.61
CA TYR A 158 -5.96 -0.14 -5.40
C TYR A 158 -7.27 0.64 -5.57
N SER A 159 -7.56 1.12 -6.78
CA SER A 159 -8.83 1.84 -7.04
C SER A 159 -10.01 0.91 -7.29
N LEU A 160 -9.75 -0.38 -7.56
CA LEU A 160 -10.77 -1.41 -7.82
C LEU A 160 -11.00 -2.33 -6.61
N ALA A 161 -10.17 -2.25 -5.57
CA ALA A 161 -10.29 -3.01 -4.33
C ALA A 161 -11.24 -2.34 -3.34
#